data_10b5e8aed3c7a2a8ff02560baa2e3eca
#
_entry.id   10b5e8aed3c7a2a8ff02560baa2e3eca
#
_cell.length_a   1.000
_cell.length_b   1.000
_cell.length_c   1.000
_cell.angle_alpha   90.00
_cell.angle_beta   90.00
_cell.angle_gamma   90.00
#
_symmetry.space_group_name_H-M   'P 1'
#
loop_
_entity.id
_entity.type
_entity.pdbx_description
1 polymer ?
#
loop_
_entity_poly.entity_id
_entity_poly.type
_entity_poly.pdbx_seq_one_letter_code
_entity_poly.pdbx_strand_id
1 'polypeptide(L)'
;GDSTFFHSGMTGAAEIVYNNGRMIPCVLDNRITGMTGHQDNPGTGYTLQGDPTALLSVEKILTALGFAPVLTVDPQDLKAMKAAVDQAVSALNAGQQPTIVTRRPCLLIKRDKFRKGMCRVDTDKCRGCRSCLKVGCPAISLENGKAVIDRTQCVGCTVCAQVCPFDAIEKEEK
;
A
#
# COMPACT_ATOMS: atom_id res chain seq x y z
N GLY A 1 -4.58 3.58 9.55
CA GLY A 1 -3.26 2.93 9.61
C GLY A 1 -3.24 1.76 10.57
N ASP A 2 -2.25 0.87 10.44
CA ASP A 2 -2.03 -0.30 11.32
C ASP A 2 -1.92 0.11 12.80
N SER A 3 -1.14 1.12 13.11
CA SER A 3 -1.00 1.67 14.46
C SER A 3 -2.35 2.09 15.06
N THR A 4 -3.15 2.86 14.31
CA THR A 4 -4.48 3.27 14.74
C THR A 4 -5.43 2.07 14.88
N PHE A 5 -5.31 1.08 13.99
CA PHE A 5 -6.10 -0.15 14.07
C PHE A 5 -5.86 -0.86 15.40
N PHE A 6 -4.60 -1.07 15.79
CA PHE A 6 -4.27 -1.71 17.08
C PHE A 6 -4.64 -0.86 18.30
N HIS A 7 -4.57 0.46 18.20
CA HIS A 7 -4.90 1.36 19.29
C HIS A 7 -6.41 1.48 19.55
N SER A 8 -7.21 1.74 18.50
CA SER A 8 -8.64 2.04 18.64
C SER A 8 -9.50 1.56 17.48
N GLY A 9 -8.92 1.13 16.36
CA GLY A 9 -9.68 0.73 15.17
C GLY A 9 -10.41 -0.62 15.32
N MET A 10 -9.96 -1.48 16.22
CA MET A 10 -10.61 -2.78 16.48
C MET A 10 -12.04 -2.61 17.00
N THR A 11 -12.30 -1.61 17.83
CA THR A 11 -13.65 -1.33 18.36
C THR A 11 -14.60 -0.90 17.23
N GLY A 12 -14.14 -0.02 16.33
CA GLY A 12 -14.92 0.36 15.15
C GLY A 12 -15.13 -0.80 14.17
N ALA A 13 -14.13 -1.68 14.02
CA ALA A 13 -14.27 -2.88 13.21
C ALA A 13 -15.33 -3.85 13.80
N ALA A 14 -15.32 -4.06 15.11
CA ALA A 14 -16.33 -4.88 15.79
C ALA A 14 -17.74 -4.29 15.61
N GLU A 15 -17.89 -2.97 15.67
CA GLU A 15 -19.15 -2.25 15.47
C GLU A 15 -19.72 -2.48 14.06
N ILE A 16 -18.87 -2.45 13.03
CA ILE A 16 -19.29 -2.71 11.65
C ILE A 16 -19.92 -4.10 11.53
N VAL A 17 -19.29 -5.12 12.11
CA VAL A 17 -19.82 -6.50 12.05
C VAL A 17 -21.07 -6.65 12.89
N TYR A 18 -21.07 -6.13 14.11
CA TYR A 18 -22.19 -6.23 15.05
C TYR A 18 -23.48 -5.62 14.48
N ASN A 19 -23.38 -4.46 13.82
CA ASN A 19 -24.53 -3.76 13.26
C ASN A 19 -24.79 -4.07 11.78
N ASN A 20 -24.14 -5.08 11.20
CA ASN A 20 -24.24 -5.41 9.78
C ASN A 20 -23.97 -4.18 8.88
N GLY A 21 -23.01 -3.37 9.24
CA GLY A 21 -22.63 -2.14 8.52
C GLY A 21 -22.20 -2.43 7.08
N ARG A 22 -22.90 -1.86 6.11
CA ARG A 22 -22.62 -2.10 4.69
C ARG A 22 -21.44 -1.24 4.22
N MET A 23 -20.22 -1.67 4.52
CA MET A 23 -18.98 -1.00 4.11
C MET A 23 -17.79 -1.97 3.97
N ILE A 24 -16.76 -1.54 3.29
CA ILE A 24 -15.50 -2.26 3.14
C ILE A 24 -14.42 -1.47 3.88
N PRO A 25 -14.10 -1.80 5.14
CA PRO A 25 -13.00 -1.15 5.84
C PRO A 25 -11.66 -1.52 5.20
N CYS A 26 -10.76 -0.52 5.12
CA CYS A 26 -9.41 -0.71 4.60
C CYS A 26 -8.39 -0.38 5.68
N VAL A 27 -7.57 -1.35 6.07
CA VAL A 27 -6.45 -1.13 7.00
C VAL A 27 -5.18 -0.87 6.18
N LEU A 28 -4.60 0.32 6.36
CA LEU A 28 -3.36 0.71 5.69
C LEU A 28 -2.17 0.28 6.57
N ASP A 29 -1.58 -0.86 6.26
CA ASP A 29 -0.49 -1.46 7.04
C ASP A 29 0.87 -1.10 6.42
N ASN A 30 1.52 -0.09 6.99
CA ASN A 30 2.87 0.33 6.60
C ASN A 30 3.97 -0.17 7.55
N ARG A 31 3.63 -1.03 8.51
CA ARG A 31 4.56 -1.64 9.47
C ARG A 31 5.28 -0.65 10.37
N ILE A 32 4.69 0.52 10.62
CA ILE A 32 5.28 1.53 11.51
C ILE A 32 4.26 2.59 11.91
N THR A 33 4.41 3.19 13.07
CA THR A 33 3.68 4.41 13.47
C THR A 33 4.44 5.61 12.91
N GLY A 34 4.19 5.97 11.63
CA GLY A 34 5.06 6.87 10.87
C GLY A 34 5.01 8.33 11.29
N MET A 35 3.82 8.92 11.44
CA MET A 35 3.64 10.37 11.61
C MET A 35 4.22 10.94 12.90
N THR A 36 4.32 10.16 13.95
CA THR A 36 4.77 10.59 15.27
C THR A 36 6.23 10.27 15.57
N GLY A 37 7.00 9.82 14.60
CA GLY A 37 8.43 9.59 14.73
C GLY A 37 8.90 8.15 14.56
N HIS A 38 8.14 7.34 13.83
CA HIS A 38 8.50 5.96 13.47
C HIS A 38 8.61 5.00 14.68
N GLN A 39 7.64 5.06 15.58
CA GLN A 39 7.55 4.13 16.69
C GLN A 39 7.07 2.75 16.23
N ASP A 40 7.54 1.72 16.94
CA ASP A 40 7.00 0.38 16.80
C ASP A 40 5.57 0.29 17.33
N ASN A 41 4.79 -0.64 16.79
CA ASN A 41 3.43 -0.94 17.19
C ASN A 41 3.23 -2.47 17.21
N PRO A 42 2.11 -3.00 17.71
CA PRO A 42 1.91 -4.45 17.82
C PRO A 42 2.05 -5.24 16.50
N GLY A 43 1.92 -4.59 15.34
CA GLY A 43 2.11 -5.19 14.03
C GLY A 43 3.55 -5.20 13.52
N THR A 44 4.53 -4.68 14.26
CA THR A 44 5.93 -4.61 13.80
C THR A 44 6.79 -5.78 14.23
N GLY A 45 6.43 -6.48 15.33
CA GLY A 45 7.21 -7.56 15.93
C GLY A 45 8.35 -7.07 16.82
N TYR A 46 8.29 -5.82 17.27
CA TYR A 46 9.27 -5.22 18.20
C TYR A 46 8.56 -4.49 19.33
N THR A 47 9.18 -4.50 20.52
CA THR A 47 8.77 -3.69 21.65
C THR A 47 9.16 -2.21 21.43
N LEU A 48 8.67 -1.32 22.29
CA LEU A 48 9.10 0.10 22.26
C LEU A 48 10.60 0.27 22.54
N GLN A 49 11.23 -0.68 23.23
CA GLN A 49 12.67 -0.72 23.49
C GLN A 49 13.47 -1.28 22.32
N GLY A 50 12.78 -1.84 21.30
CA GLY A 50 13.42 -2.41 20.11
C GLY A 50 13.73 -3.90 20.21
N ASP A 51 13.30 -4.58 21.27
CA ASP A 51 13.48 -6.02 21.43
C ASP A 51 12.49 -6.81 20.57
N PRO A 52 12.90 -7.93 19.96
CA PRO A 52 11.98 -8.80 19.22
C PRO A 52 10.85 -9.32 20.12
N THR A 53 9.62 -9.32 19.60
CA THR A 53 8.43 -9.80 20.30
C THR A 53 7.41 -10.42 19.33
N ALA A 54 6.30 -10.92 19.87
CA ALA A 54 5.22 -11.46 19.06
C ALA A 54 4.62 -10.40 18.13
N LEU A 55 4.49 -10.73 16.86
CA LEU A 55 3.82 -9.91 15.87
C LEU A 55 2.33 -10.22 15.88
N LEU A 56 1.50 -9.23 16.15
CA LEU A 56 0.06 -9.36 16.04
C LEU A 56 -0.39 -9.22 14.57
N SER A 57 -1.22 -10.15 14.12
CA SER A 57 -1.75 -10.13 12.74
C SER A 57 -3.06 -9.37 12.67
N VAL A 58 -3.08 -8.32 11.86
CA VAL A 58 -4.30 -7.57 11.51
C VAL A 58 -5.36 -8.52 10.92
N GLU A 59 -4.95 -9.43 10.04
CA GLU A 59 -5.85 -10.38 9.37
C GLU A 59 -6.53 -11.33 10.36
N LYS A 60 -5.75 -11.90 11.29
CA LYS A 60 -6.30 -12.82 12.32
C LYS A 60 -7.32 -12.10 13.20
N ILE A 61 -7.05 -10.86 13.57
CA ILE A 61 -7.97 -10.05 14.38
C ILE A 61 -9.24 -9.76 13.58
N LEU A 62 -9.14 -9.31 12.33
CA LEU A 62 -10.29 -9.03 11.48
C LEU A 62 -11.14 -10.29 11.25
N THR A 63 -10.50 -11.44 10.99
CA THR A 63 -11.19 -12.73 10.86
C THR A 63 -11.91 -13.11 12.16
N ALA A 64 -11.27 -12.94 13.32
CA ALA A 64 -11.87 -13.21 14.62
C ALA A 64 -13.06 -12.30 14.94
N LEU A 65 -13.07 -11.06 14.42
CA LEU A 65 -14.20 -10.15 14.52
C LEU A 65 -15.35 -10.51 13.57
N GLY A 66 -15.16 -11.44 12.62
CA GLY A 66 -16.19 -11.90 11.70
C GLY A 66 -16.10 -11.35 10.27
N PHE A 67 -15.01 -10.66 9.92
CA PHE A 67 -14.81 -10.25 8.52
C PHE A 67 -14.45 -11.44 7.63
N ALA A 68 -15.13 -11.53 6.49
CA ALA A 68 -14.86 -12.51 5.42
C ALA A 68 -15.36 -11.96 4.07
N PRO A 69 -14.55 -12.01 3.01
CA PRO A 69 -13.11 -12.34 3.02
C PRO A 69 -12.23 -11.23 3.63
N VAL A 70 -11.06 -11.60 4.16
CA VAL A 70 -9.99 -10.66 4.54
C VAL A 70 -8.93 -10.70 3.44
N LEU A 71 -8.82 -9.62 2.68
CA LEU A 71 -7.97 -9.55 1.49
C LEU A 71 -6.72 -8.74 1.79
N THR A 72 -5.54 -9.36 1.70
CA THR A 72 -4.25 -8.66 1.87
C THR A 72 -3.60 -8.43 0.51
N VAL A 73 -3.22 -7.18 0.21
CA VAL A 73 -2.67 -6.79 -1.09
C VAL A 73 -1.59 -5.71 -0.94
N ASP A 74 -0.60 -5.74 -1.84
CA ASP A 74 0.35 -4.63 -1.98
C ASP A 74 -0.30 -3.47 -2.74
N PRO A 75 -0.46 -2.27 -2.14
CA PRO A 75 -1.12 -1.14 -2.80
C PRO A 75 -0.35 -0.58 -4.01
N GLN A 76 0.91 -0.97 -4.19
CA GLN A 76 1.71 -0.58 -5.36
C GLN A 76 1.58 -1.57 -6.53
N ASP A 77 0.94 -2.71 -6.36
CA ASP A 77 0.48 -3.58 -7.45
C ASP A 77 -0.95 -3.18 -7.85
N LEU A 78 -1.06 -2.34 -8.87
CA LEU A 78 -2.34 -1.77 -9.29
C LEU A 78 -3.32 -2.83 -9.80
N LYS A 79 -2.81 -3.89 -10.44
CA LYS A 79 -3.63 -5.00 -10.92
C LYS A 79 -4.20 -5.81 -9.78
N ALA A 80 -3.35 -6.19 -8.82
CA ALA A 80 -3.77 -6.92 -7.63
C ALA A 80 -4.72 -6.07 -6.75
N MET A 81 -4.44 -4.76 -6.61
CA MET A 81 -5.29 -3.85 -5.85
C MET A 81 -6.69 -3.74 -6.47
N LYS A 82 -6.78 -3.59 -7.81
CA LYS A 82 -8.06 -3.59 -8.50
C LYS A 82 -8.83 -4.89 -8.28
N ALA A 83 -8.18 -6.03 -8.41
CA ALA A 83 -8.79 -7.34 -8.20
C ALA A 83 -9.32 -7.50 -6.76
N ALA A 84 -8.56 -7.04 -5.76
CA ALA A 84 -8.98 -7.07 -4.36
C ALA A 84 -10.22 -6.20 -4.11
N VAL A 85 -10.28 -5.01 -4.72
CA VAL A 85 -11.47 -4.13 -4.62
C VAL A 85 -12.67 -4.78 -5.29
N ASP A 86 -12.53 -5.30 -6.51
CA ASP A 86 -13.61 -5.97 -7.24
C ASP A 86 -14.16 -7.18 -6.45
N GLN A 87 -13.26 -7.97 -5.85
CA GLN A 87 -13.63 -9.11 -5.01
C GLN A 87 -14.37 -8.66 -3.73
N ALA A 88 -13.87 -7.62 -3.06
CA ALA A 88 -14.50 -7.09 -1.86
C ALA A 88 -15.91 -6.54 -2.16
N VAL A 89 -16.07 -5.80 -3.26
CA VAL A 89 -17.38 -5.30 -3.71
C VAL A 89 -18.33 -6.45 -4.01
N SER A 90 -17.86 -7.49 -4.70
CA SER A 90 -18.68 -8.67 -5.00
C SER A 90 -19.12 -9.41 -3.73
N ALA A 91 -18.19 -9.59 -2.77
CA ALA A 91 -18.49 -10.21 -1.49
C ALA A 91 -19.51 -9.39 -0.67
N LEU A 92 -19.36 -8.06 -0.63
CA LEU A 92 -20.30 -7.17 0.05
C LEU A 92 -21.69 -7.25 -0.56
N ASN A 93 -21.79 -7.32 -1.89
CA ASN A 93 -23.07 -7.48 -2.60
C ASN A 93 -23.70 -8.85 -2.39
N ALA A 94 -22.89 -9.87 -2.09
CA ALA A 94 -23.36 -11.21 -1.69
C ALA A 94 -23.75 -11.31 -0.20
N GLY A 95 -23.75 -10.19 0.54
CA GLY A 95 -24.14 -10.16 1.96
C GLY A 95 -23.01 -10.59 2.92
N GLN A 96 -21.77 -10.69 2.44
CA GLN A 96 -20.61 -10.93 3.29
C GLN A 96 -20.07 -9.62 3.87
N GLN A 97 -19.15 -9.72 4.83
CA GLN A 97 -18.48 -8.57 5.45
C GLN A 97 -17.00 -8.54 5.08
N PRO A 98 -16.64 -8.08 3.87
CA PRO A 98 -15.27 -8.07 3.40
C PRO A 98 -14.44 -6.95 4.05
N THR A 99 -13.12 -7.15 4.07
CA THR A 99 -12.16 -6.10 4.44
C THR A 99 -10.87 -6.22 3.60
N ILE A 100 -10.18 -5.11 3.40
CA ILE A 100 -8.91 -5.06 2.68
C ILE A 100 -7.80 -4.61 3.63
N VAL A 101 -6.69 -5.33 3.63
CA VAL A 101 -5.45 -4.91 4.30
C VAL A 101 -4.44 -4.56 3.21
N THR A 102 -4.18 -3.27 3.02
CA THR A 102 -3.11 -2.86 2.10
C THR A 102 -1.78 -2.89 2.83
N ARG A 103 -0.88 -3.79 2.43
CA ARG A 103 0.39 -3.96 3.13
C ARG A 103 1.57 -3.59 2.27
N ARG A 104 2.28 -2.57 2.70
CA ARG A 104 3.60 -2.24 2.20
C ARG A 104 4.41 -1.49 3.26
N PRO A 105 5.57 -2.04 3.68
CA PRO A 105 6.41 -1.39 4.68
C PRO A 105 6.85 0.00 4.26
N CYS A 106 6.89 0.91 5.22
CA CYS A 106 7.34 2.28 4.99
C CYS A 106 8.80 2.31 4.53
N LEU A 107 9.09 3.05 3.47
CA LEU A 107 10.45 3.19 2.91
C LEU A 107 11.45 3.83 3.86
N LEU A 108 10.99 4.48 4.91
CA LEU A 108 11.81 5.16 5.91
C LEU A 108 12.17 4.26 7.08
N ILE A 109 11.70 3.01 7.12
CA ILE A 109 12.11 2.03 8.13
C ILE A 109 13.61 1.72 7.92
N LYS A 110 14.43 2.07 8.92
CA LYS A 110 15.89 1.96 8.81
C LYS A 110 16.39 0.52 8.82
N ARG A 111 15.70 -0.40 9.53
CA ARG A 111 16.06 -1.82 9.62
C ARG A 111 15.83 -2.57 8.31
N ASP A 112 14.88 -2.12 7.49
CA ASP A 112 14.49 -2.80 6.27
C ASP A 112 14.89 -1.97 5.05
N LYS A 113 15.79 -2.49 4.23
CA LYS A 113 16.25 -1.80 3.02
C LYS A 113 15.26 -2.01 1.87
N PHE A 114 14.07 -1.39 1.96
CA PHE A 114 13.03 -1.50 0.93
C PHE A 114 13.26 -0.68 -0.35
N ARG A 115 14.27 0.16 -0.40
CA ARG A 115 14.63 0.89 -1.61
C ARG A 115 15.21 -0.08 -2.64
N LYS A 116 14.41 -0.46 -3.62
CA LYS A 116 14.78 -1.39 -4.69
C LYS A 116 14.93 -0.66 -6.02
N GLY A 117 16.11 -0.11 -6.27
CA GLY A 117 16.43 0.50 -7.56
C GLY A 117 15.73 1.85 -7.79
N MET A 118 15.68 2.26 -9.04
CA MET A 118 15.03 3.47 -9.53
C MET A 118 14.30 3.14 -10.82
N CYS A 119 13.36 4.01 -11.23
CA CYS A 119 12.79 3.92 -12.56
C CYS A 119 13.51 4.91 -13.49
N ARG A 120 13.60 4.54 -14.76
CA ARG A 120 14.07 5.43 -15.84
C ARG A 120 13.03 5.49 -16.95
N VAL A 121 13.09 6.54 -17.75
CA VAL A 121 12.26 6.68 -18.95
C VAL A 121 13.13 6.37 -20.17
N ASP A 122 12.63 5.46 -21.01
CA ASP A 122 13.11 5.25 -22.35
C ASP A 122 12.50 6.35 -23.25
N THR A 123 13.34 7.30 -23.64
CA THR A 123 12.92 8.48 -24.43
C THR A 123 12.44 8.11 -25.83
N ASP A 124 12.89 6.98 -26.40
CA ASP A 124 12.49 6.55 -27.72
C ASP A 124 11.07 5.96 -27.73
N LYS A 125 10.72 5.26 -26.64
CA LYS A 125 9.37 4.73 -26.43
C LYS A 125 8.40 5.80 -25.91
N CYS A 126 8.88 6.80 -25.18
CA CYS A 126 8.02 7.82 -24.57
C CYS A 126 7.33 8.69 -25.65
N ARG A 127 6.01 8.75 -25.62
CA ARG A 127 5.18 9.54 -26.55
C ARG A 127 4.65 10.85 -25.92
N GLY A 128 5.09 11.20 -24.73
CA GLY A 128 4.63 12.44 -24.06
C GLY A 128 3.15 12.45 -23.67
N CYS A 129 2.50 11.30 -23.53
CA CYS A 129 1.07 11.15 -23.27
C CYS A 129 0.63 11.61 -21.89
N ARG A 130 1.56 11.87 -20.97
CA ARG A 130 1.34 12.35 -19.59
C ARG A 130 0.59 11.39 -18.66
N SER A 131 0.36 10.12 -19.04
CA SER A 131 -0.33 9.15 -18.18
C SER A 131 0.41 8.93 -16.84
N CYS A 132 1.75 8.91 -16.84
CA CYS A 132 2.56 8.77 -15.64
C CYS A 132 2.44 9.97 -14.68
N LEU A 133 2.15 11.17 -15.17
CA LEU A 133 1.94 12.35 -14.31
C LEU A 133 0.66 12.25 -13.49
N LYS A 134 -0.35 11.50 -13.96
CA LYS A 134 -1.61 11.28 -13.23
C LYS A 134 -1.40 10.49 -11.93
N VAL A 135 -0.26 9.83 -11.77
CA VAL A 135 0.13 9.16 -10.52
C VAL A 135 0.37 10.17 -9.38
N GLY A 136 0.65 11.45 -9.71
CA GLY A 136 0.97 12.47 -8.72
C GLY A 136 2.33 12.28 -8.06
N CYS A 137 3.27 11.56 -8.69
CA CYS A 137 4.59 11.31 -8.15
C CYS A 137 5.47 12.57 -8.25
N PRO A 138 6.07 13.04 -7.14
CA PRO A 138 6.93 14.22 -7.15
C PRO A 138 8.23 14.04 -7.95
N ALA A 139 8.64 12.78 -8.18
CA ALA A 139 9.84 12.47 -8.97
C ALA A 139 9.60 12.55 -10.48
N ILE A 140 8.37 12.78 -10.97
CA ILE A 140 8.08 12.76 -12.41
C ILE A 140 7.75 14.15 -12.90
N SER A 141 8.48 14.61 -13.91
CA SER A 141 8.25 15.87 -14.61
C SER A 141 8.22 15.67 -16.13
N LEU A 142 8.01 16.76 -16.87
CA LEU A 142 8.13 16.80 -18.33
C LEU A 142 9.28 17.73 -18.72
N GLU A 143 10.15 17.24 -19.60
CA GLU A 143 11.17 18.01 -20.27
C GLU A 143 11.08 17.76 -21.78
N ASN A 144 11.07 18.82 -22.56
CA ASN A 144 10.94 18.73 -24.04
C ASN A 144 9.78 17.82 -24.51
N GLY A 145 8.67 17.83 -23.79
CA GLY A 145 7.47 17.05 -24.10
C GLY A 145 7.53 15.58 -23.73
N LYS A 146 8.60 15.11 -23.10
CA LYS A 146 8.77 13.72 -22.65
C LYS A 146 8.85 13.66 -21.12
N ALA A 147 8.48 12.51 -20.56
CA ALA A 147 8.59 12.30 -19.12
C ALA A 147 10.06 12.14 -18.71
N VAL A 148 10.39 12.72 -17.56
CA VAL A 148 11.69 12.58 -16.90
C VAL A 148 11.47 12.17 -15.45
N ILE A 149 12.35 11.33 -14.91
CA ILE A 149 12.32 10.86 -13.52
C ILE A 149 13.54 11.36 -12.79
N ASP A 150 13.30 12.16 -11.74
CA ASP A 150 14.34 12.59 -10.82
C ASP A 150 14.84 11.41 -9.99
N ARG A 151 16.10 11.03 -10.22
CA ARG A 151 16.75 9.89 -9.55
C ARG A 151 16.95 10.09 -8.06
N THR A 152 16.97 11.34 -7.58
CA THR A 152 17.15 11.64 -6.16
C THR A 152 15.87 11.40 -5.37
N GLN A 153 14.72 11.55 -6.00
CA GLN A 153 13.39 11.39 -5.40
C GLN A 153 12.78 10.01 -5.69
N CYS A 154 13.21 9.34 -6.77
CA CYS A 154 12.64 8.06 -7.16
C CYS A 154 13.00 6.95 -6.17
N VAL A 155 11.99 6.19 -5.74
CA VAL A 155 12.13 5.06 -4.80
C VAL A 155 11.94 3.70 -5.47
N GLY A 156 11.77 3.65 -6.78
CA GLY A 156 11.63 2.41 -7.54
C GLY A 156 10.32 1.64 -7.28
N CYS A 157 9.24 2.32 -6.93
CA CYS A 157 7.96 1.67 -6.63
C CYS A 157 7.24 1.11 -7.86
N THR A 158 7.64 1.50 -9.06
CA THR A 158 7.12 1.03 -10.36
C THR A 158 5.66 1.37 -10.69
N VAL A 159 4.95 2.13 -9.86
CA VAL A 159 3.56 2.52 -10.15
C VAL A 159 3.44 3.29 -11.47
N CYS A 160 4.40 4.17 -11.77
CA CYS A 160 4.45 4.91 -13.03
C CYS A 160 4.67 4.00 -14.27
N ALA A 161 5.40 2.91 -14.12
CA ALA A 161 5.57 1.92 -15.18
C ALA A 161 4.27 1.20 -15.50
N GLN A 162 3.50 0.81 -14.48
CA GLN A 162 2.21 0.11 -14.64
C GLN A 162 1.14 0.95 -15.34
N VAL A 163 1.24 2.28 -15.31
CA VAL A 163 0.28 3.18 -15.98
C VAL A 163 0.79 3.67 -17.34
N CYS A 164 1.98 3.28 -17.76
CA CYS A 164 2.55 3.68 -19.03
C CYS A 164 2.01 2.80 -20.17
N PRO A 165 1.20 3.33 -21.10
CA PRO A 165 0.63 2.51 -22.18
C PRO A 165 1.65 2.18 -23.28
N PHE A 166 2.88 2.68 -23.19
CA PHE A 166 3.95 2.50 -24.19
C PHE A 166 5.15 1.74 -23.61
N ASP A 167 5.06 1.20 -22.38
CA ASP A 167 6.15 0.52 -21.69
C ASP A 167 7.47 1.32 -21.73
N ALA A 168 7.35 2.66 -21.67
CA ALA A 168 8.47 3.57 -21.74
C ALA A 168 9.13 3.82 -20.38
N ILE A 169 8.65 3.22 -19.31
CA ILE A 169 9.23 3.37 -17.96
C ILE A 169 9.65 2.01 -17.46
N GLU A 170 10.93 1.88 -17.21
CA GLU A 170 11.58 0.64 -16.80
C GLU A 170 12.21 0.81 -15.42
N LYS A 171 12.28 -0.29 -14.66
CA LYS A 171 13.00 -0.33 -13.41
C LYS A 171 14.47 -0.65 -13.69
N GLU A 172 15.37 0.18 -13.18
CA GLU A 172 16.78 -0.15 -13.14
C GLU A 172 17.05 -1.03 -11.89
N GLU A 173 17.56 -2.23 -12.11
CA GLU A 173 18.15 -3.03 -11.03
C GLU A 173 19.53 -2.44 -10.70
N LYS A 174 19.84 -2.34 -9.40
CA LYS A 174 21.18 -1.95 -8.94
C LYS A 174 22.10 -3.13 -9.02
#